data_fe1deb9c99f6a24555f7037b86a5eda2
#
_entry.id   fe1deb9c99f6a24555f7037b86a5eda2
#
_cell.length_a   1.000
_cell.length_b   1.000
_cell.length_c   1.000
_cell.angle_alpha   90.00
_cell.angle_beta   90.00
_cell.angle_gamma   90.00
#
_symmetry.space_group_name_H-M   'P 1'
#
loop_
_entity.id
_entity.type
_entity.pdbx_description
1 polymer ?
#
loop_
_entity_poly.entity_id
_entity_poly.type
_entity_poly.pdbx_seq_one_letter_code
_entity_poly.pdbx_strand_id
1 'polypeptide(L)'
;MKKKIGALLCWRNKMTLSDIQKALEKNGLEAYIVTYTNRYIGQDILPCEHKLKHLCGFSGSAGMLAITQSRIFLFVDGRYELQARHEVDLNKVSVINKDPIFVNVCDFLQKQGISDVGYDGMTISSAEQKNVKKIFANMHLTDVGDLVKIDSKFPIKVMERQLEYAGTSSEEKIKPLTLLLKEYNADYYLLTAADSVSWLLNIYAKDLAYSPILRAYALIDKTGKSVLIGDNLQTNLPVWTFDELTKWLNNSTAKILYDENSAPTGLTELIKNGQPVCDICQIQKAEKNKTELNGMIACHERDGIALIKLLYWLQNNWRGKTELDVVKKLHELRKEQNLFFEESFETIAGAAENGAIVHYQPTPQTNKILQEHNLLLLDSGGQYLDGTTDVTRTIALGAPVQEMIHDFTLVLKGHIALAKAEFPNNTCGMRLDALARSPLWQEGKDFKHGTGHGVGCFGNVHEGPNRISSGGSTYGFKPNMITSIEPGYYKENAYGIRIENLVYTKETSPNSGFLKFEPLTLVPIDKKLIDVYLLEKGERDWLNDYHKKVYERLAACVNDDEKKWLKESCSPL
;
A
#
# COMPACT_ATOMS: atom_id res chain seq x y z
N MET A 1 13.33 22.07 -0.53
CA MET A 1 14.35 22.43 -1.51
C MET A 1 15.05 21.23 -2.15
N LYS A 2 15.43 20.17 -1.42
CA LYS A 2 16.04 18.94 -2.00
C LYS A 2 15.09 18.14 -2.93
N LYS A 3 13.77 18.09 -2.67
CA LYS A 3 12.77 17.45 -3.56
C LYS A 3 12.67 18.09 -4.96
N LYS A 4 12.92 19.40 -5.10
CA LYS A 4 12.91 20.10 -6.40
C LYS A 4 14.17 19.86 -7.25
N ILE A 5 15.31 19.60 -6.63
CA ILE A 5 16.59 19.39 -7.33
C ILE A 5 16.64 17.98 -7.93
N GLY A 6 16.13 16.97 -7.21
CA GLY A 6 16.02 15.59 -7.72
C GLY A 6 15.11 15.48 -8.95
N ALA A 7 13.94 16.12 -8.91
CA ALA A 7 13.00 16.13 -10.05
C ALA A 7 13.57 16.78 -11.32
N LEU A 8 14.38 17.82 -11.20
CA LEU A 8 14.96 18.55 -12.35
C LEU A 8 16.08 17.80 -13.09
N LEU A 9 16.80 16.90 -12.41
CA LEU A 9 17.92 16.15 -13.00
C LEU A 9 17.48 14.87 -13.74
N CYS A 10 16.37 14.25 -13.33
CA CYS A 10 15.83 13.03 -13.97
C CYS A 10 15.20 13.27 -15.37
N TRP A 11 15.01 14.52 -15.77
CA TRP A 11 14.15 14.85 -16.90
C TRP A 11 14.90 15.21 -18.21
N ARG A 12 16.17 14.89 -18.34
CA ARG A 12 16.91 15.09 -19.60
C ARG A 12 16.76 13.85 -20.49
N ASN A 13 16.14 13.99 -21.66
CA ASN A 13 15.90 12.98 -22.73
C ASN A 13 14.70 12.06 -22.51
N LYS A 14 13.48 12.62 -22.46
CA LYS A 14 12.25 11.82 -22.35
C LYS A 14 11.69 11.41 -23.71
N MET A 15 11.34 10.12 -23.82
CA MET A 15 10.47 9.65 -24.90
C MET A 15 9.08 10.24 -24.74
N THR A 16 8.55 10.79 -25.80
CA THR A 16 7.15 11.24 -25.91
C THR A 16 6.26 10.08 -26.39
N LEU A 17 4.94 10.26 -26.30
CA LEU A 17 4.00 9.30 -26.89
C LEU A 17 4.28 9.06 -28.39
N SER A 18 4.60 10.13 -29.14
CA SER A 18 4.97 10.04 -30.56
C SER A 18 6.24 9.22 -30.79
N ASP A 19 7.21 9.30 -29.87
CA ASP A 19 8.44 8.51 -29.98
C ASP A 19 8.18 7.03 -29.71
N ILE A 20 7.29 6.71 -28.76
CA ILE A 20 6.86 5.33 -28.50
C ILE A 20 6.13 4.77 -29.72
N GLN A 21 5.22 5.54 -30.33
CA GLN A 21 4.51 5.12 -31.55
C GLN A 21 5.46 4.83 -32.72
N LYS A 22 6.49 5.65 -32.92
CA LYS A 22 7.54 5.36 -33.92
C LYS A 22 8.34 4.10 -33.55
N ALA A 23 8.57 3.86 -32.26
CA ALA A 23 9.25 2.64 -31.81
C ALA A 23 8.40 1.38 -32.06
N LEU A 24 7.07 1.46 -31.96
CA LEU A 24 6.16 0.38 -32.34
C LEU A 24 6.34 -0.02 -33.81
N GLU A 25 6.30 0.96 -34.73
CA GLU A 25 6.51 0.71 -36.19
C GLU A 25 7.86 0.02 -36.43
N LYS A 26 8.92 0.56 -35.82
CA LYS A 26 10.28 0.01 -35.98
C LYS A 26 10.42 -1.44 -35.51
N ASN A 27 9.68 -1.82 -34.46
CA ASN A 27 9.75 -3.17 -33.88
C ASN A 27 8.65 -4.11 -34.38
N GLY A 28 7.79 -3.67 -35.33
CA GLY A 28 6.69 -4.46 -35.85
C GLY A 28 5.62 -4.79 -34.80
N LEU A 29 5.41 -3.87 -33.85
CA LEU A 29 4.45 -4.04 -32.74
C LEU A 29 3.17 -3.23 -33.01
N GLU A 30 2.04 -3.79 -32.57
CA GLU A 30 0.75 -3.14 -32.64
C GLU A 30 0.45 -2.31 -31.39
N ALA A 31 0.97 -2.73 -30.22
CA ALA A 31 0.84 -2.03 -28.96
C ALA A 31 2.08 -2.16 -28.06
N TYR A 32 2.24 -1.21 -27.13
CA TYR A 32 3.20 -1.29 -26.02
C TYR A 32 2.49 -1.05 -24.70
N ILE A 33 2.75 -1.92 -23.71
CA ILE A 33 2.18 -1.79 -22.38
C ILE A 33 3.20 -1.12 -21.45
N VAL A 34 2.77 -0.05 -20.77
CA VAL A 34 3.52 0.66 -19.74
C VAL A 34 2.85 0.43 -18.40
N THR A 35 3.58 -0.13 -17.46
CA THR A 35 3.11 -0.34 -16.09
C THR A 35 3.38 0.89 -15.22
N TYR A 36 2.63 1.03 -14.12
CA TYR A 36 2.95 1.97 -13.05
C TYR A 36 4.29 1.60 -12.38
N THR A 37 4.56 0.30 -12.23
CA THR A 37 5.69 -0.23 -11.48
C THR A 37 7.05 -0.04 -12.18
N ASN A 38 8.11 -0.22 -11.41
CA ASN A 38 9.49 -0.33 -11.87
C ASN A 38 9.99 -1.78 -11.76
N ARG A 39 11.30 -2.01 -11.93
CA ARG A 39 11.92 -3.35 -11.87
C ARG A 39 11.72 -4.10 -10.54
N TYR A 40 11.34 -3.42 -9.46
CA TYR A 40 11.07 -4.05 -8.17
C TYR A 40 9.63 -4.55 -8.03
N ILE A 41 8.79 -4.29 -9.02
CA ILE A 41 7.36 -4.70 -9.09
C ILE A 41 6.59 -4.30 -7.82
N GLY A 42 7.01 -3.21 -7.17
CA GLY A 42 6.40 -2.64 -5.97
C GLY A 42 5.51 -1.45 -6.27
N GLN A 43 4.76 -1.02 -5.27
CA GLN A 43 3.92 0.19 -5.35
C GLN A 43 4.74 1.47 -5.21
N ASP A 44 5.88 1.40 -4.50
CA ASP A 44 6.69 2.56 -4.19
C ASP A 44 7.69 2.84 -5.32
N ILE A 45 7.53 3.97 -5.98
CA ILE A 45 8.39 4.44 -7.06
C ILE A 45 8.88 5.85 -6.77
N LEU A 46 10.03 6.20 -7.34
CA LEU A 46 10.48 7.60 -7.28
C LEU A 46 9.55 8.49 -8.14
N PRO A 47 9.34 9.75 -7.76
CA PRO A 47 8.53 10.69 -8.56
C PRO A 47 8.99 10.81 -10.03
N CYS A 48 10.28 10.62 -10.29
CA CYS A 48 10.83 10.61 -11.65
C CYS A 48 10.53 9.31 -12.41
N GLU A 49 10.25 8.21 -11.73
CA GLU A 49 9.91 6.91 -12.34
C GLU A 49 8.42 6.79 -12.71
N HIS A 50 7.62 7.81 -12.38
CA HIS A 50 6.16 7.79 -12.62
C HIS A 50 5.84 7.94 -14.11
N LYS A 51 5.98 6.84 -14.86
CA LYS A 51 5.81 6.79 -16.33
C LYS A 51 4.42 7.25 -16.78
N LEU A 52 3.37 6.86 -16.07
CA LEU A 52 1.97 7.22 -16.41
C LEU A 52 1.74 8.72 -16.30
N LYS A 53 2.19 9.34 -15.21
CA LYS A 53 2.11 10.79 -15.02
C LYS A 53 2.84 11.55 -16.12
N HIS A 54 3.99 11.02 -16.53
CA HIS A 54 4.76 11.61 -17.61
C HIS A 54 4.04 11.52 -18.95
N LEU A 55 3.48 10.36 -19.28
CA LEU A 55 2.93 10.09 -20.61
C LEU A 55 1.51 10.63 -20.80
N CYS A 56 0.66 10.59 -19.77
CA CYS A 56 -0.73 10.97 -19.90
C CYS A 56 -1.26 11.92 -18.81
N GLY A 57 -0.43 12.31 -17.82
CA GLY A 57 -0.83 13.21 -16.75
C GLY A 57 -1.40 12.50 -15.51
N PHE A 58 -1.74 11.22 -15.59
CA PHE A 58 -2.34 10.47 -14.48
C PHE A 58 -1.35 10.28 -13.32
N SER A 59 -1.71 10.74 -12.13
CA SER A 59 -0.85 10.76 -10.94
C SER A 59 -1.15 9.66 -9.92
N GLY A 60 -2.16 8.82 -10.15
CA GLY A 60 -2.54 7.75 -9.22
C GLY A 60 -1.48 6.65 -9.09
N SER A 61 -1.48 5.92 -7.97
CA SER A 61 -0.47 4.91 -7.64
C SER A 61 -0.76 3.49 -8.15
N ALA A 62 -1.79 3.31 -8.98
CA ALA A 62 -2.06 2.06 -9.69
C ALA A 62 -2.65 2.35 -11.07
N GLY A 63 -2.09 1.74 -12.10
CA GLY A 63 -2.55 1.92 -13.47
C GLY A 63 -1.64 1.23 -14.47
N MET A 64 -2.17 1.02 -15.69
CA MET A 64 -1.39 0.58 -16.85
C MET A 64 -1.84 1.37 -18.09
N LEU A 65 -0.90 1.71 -18.96
CA LEU A 65 -1.20 2.25 -20.28
C LEU A 65 -1.02 1.17 -21.35
N ALA A 66 -1.97 1.09 -22.27
CA ALA A 66 -1.75 0.44 -23.56
C ALA A 66 -1.68 1.52 -24.63
N ILE A 67 -0.54 1.61 -25.30
CA ILE A 67 -0.25 2.61 -26.34
C ILE A 67 -0.24 1.89 -27.68
N THR A 68 -1.14 2.27 -28.58
CA THR A 68 -1.17 1.78 -29.97
C THR A 68 -0.73 2.89 -30.92
N GLN A 69 -0.65 2.59 -32.22
CA GLN A 69 -0.33 3.60 -33.26
C GLN A 69 -1.25 4.82 -33.21
N SER A 70 -2.53 4.65 -32.85
CA SER A 70 -3.55 5.69 -32.99
C SER A 70 -4.27 6.03 -31.68
N ARG A 71 -4.17 5.20 -30.64
CA ARG A 71 -4.95 5.31 -29.40
C ARG A 71 -4.12 5.03 -28.16
N ILE A 72 -4.55 5.61 -27.06
CA ILE A 72 -3.97 5.38 -25.73
C ILE A 72 -5.11 4.98 -24.80
N PHE A 73 -4.92 3.89 -24.07
CA PHE A 73 -5.87 3.38 -23.10
C PHE A 73 -5.22 3.39 -21.73
N LEU A 74 -5.84 4.07 -20.78
CA LEU A 74 -5.43 4.07 -19.37
C LEU A 74 -6.36 3.15 -18.59
N PHE A 75 -5.81 2.06 -18.07
CA PHE A 75 -6.51 1.11 -17.19
C PHE A 75 -6.31 1.53 -15.74
N VAL A 76 -7.42 1.67 -15.02
CA VAL A 76 -7.44 1.98 -13.58
C VAL A 76 -8.55 1.17 -12.91
N ASP A 77 -8.38 0.86 -11.64
CA ASP A 77 -9.46 0.28 -10.83
C ASP A 77 -10.42 1.36 -10.29
N GLY A 78 -11.46 0.90 -9.61
CA GLY A 78 -12.53 1.79 -9.14
C GLY A 78 -12.10 2.89 -8.17
N ARG A 79 -10.91 2.78 -7.55
CA ARG A 79 -10.35 3.81 -6.66
C ARG A 79 -9.90 5.04 -7.42
N TYR A 80 -9.44 4.85 -8.66
CA TYR A 80 -8.79 5.86 -9.49
C TYR A 80 -9.62 6.34 -10.68
N GLU A 81 -10.80 5.76 -10.95
CA GLU A 81 -11.60 6.11 -12.11
C GLU A 81 -11.93 7.60 -12.16
N LEU A 82 -12.42 8.16 -11.05
CA LEU A 82 -12.78 9.57 -10.98
C LEU A 82 -11.56 10.49 -11.14
N GLN A 83 -10.47 10.17 -10.43
CA GLN A 83 -9.22 10.91 -10.54
C GLN A 83 -8.65 10.88 -11.97
N ALA A 84 -8.61 9.71 -12.61
CA ALA A 84 -8.11 9.56 -13.97
C ALA A 84 -8.88 10.44 -14.96
N ARG A 85 -10.22 10.47 -14.85
CA ARG A 85 -11.07 11.32 -15.72
C ARG A 85 -10.83 12.81 -15.52
N HIS A 86 -10.42 13.24 -14.33
CA HIS A 86 -10.11 14.65 -14.05
C HIS A 86 -8.69 15.06 -14.48
N GLU A 87 -7.75 14.13 -14.48
CA GLU A 87 -6.33 14.44 -14.70
C GLU A 87 -5.88 14.28 -16.17
N VAL A 88 -6.51 13.38 -16.95
CA VAL A 88 -6.07 13.09 -18.33
C VAL A 88 -6.85 13.89 -19.36
N ASP A 89 -6.22 14.14 -20.51
CA ASP A 89 -6.91 14.69 -21.70
C ASP A 89 -7.76 13.59 -22.36
N LEU A 90 -9.07 13.59 -22.09
CA LEU A 90 -10.02 12.59 -22.59
C LEU A 90 -10.16 12.57 -24.13
N ASN A 91 -9.67 13.59 -24.85
CA ASN A 91 -9.61 13.56 -26.31
C ASN A 91 -8.45 12.67 -26.82
N LYS A 92 -7.45 12.40 -25.98
CA LYS A 92 -6.26 11.61 -26.34
C LYS A 92 -6.19 10.27 -25.62
N VAL A 93 -6.75 10.17 -24.41
CA VAL A 93 -6.64 9.01 -23.53
C VAL A 93 -8.03 8.48 -23.21
N SER A 94 -8.28 7.23 -23.51
CA SER A 94 -9.50 6.53 -23.11
C SER A 94 -9.28 5.89 -21.73
N VAL A 95 -10.04 6.31 -20.73
CA VAL A 95 -10.00 5.72 -19.38
C VAL A 95 -10.87 4.46 -19.35
N ILE A 96 -10.26 3.34 -18.99
CA ILE A 96 -10.90 2.02 -18.88
C ILE A 96 -10.95 1.64 -17.40
N ASN A 97 -12.17 1.57 -16.86
CA ASN A 97 -12.38 1.10 -15.48
C ASN A 97 -12.29 -0.44 -15.46
N LYS A 98 -11.08 -0.95 -15.29
CA LYS A 98 -10.78 -2.36 -15.17
C LYS A 98 -9.44 -2.50 -14.44
N ASP A 99 -9.35 -3.43 -13.49
CA ASP A 99 -8.13 -3.65 -12.72
C ASP A 99 -6.90 -3.64 -13.62
N PRO A 100 -5.89 -2.78 -13.32
CA PRO A 100 -4.71 -2.60 -14.15
C PRO A 100 -3.72 -3.74 -13.95
N ILE A 101 -4.14 -4.97 -14.27
CA ILE A 101 -3.29 -6.16 -14.28
C ILE A 101 -3.04 -6.60 -15.71
N PHE A 102 -1.87 -7.19 -15.96
CA PHE A 102 -1.38 -7.47 -17.31
C PHE A 102 -2.36 -8.30 -18.14
N VAL A 103 -2.98 -9.32 -17.53
CA VAL A 103 -3.96 -10.17 -18.21
C VAL A 103 -5.22 -9.39 -18.68
N ASN A 104 -5.68 -8.43 -17.91
CA ASN A 104 -6.85 -7.63 -18.26
C ASN A 104 -6.57 -6.68 -19.42
N VAL A 105 -5.37 -6.11 -19.47
CA VAL A 105 -4.92 -5.25 -20.56
C VAL A 105 -4.78 -6.06 -21.85
N CYS A 106 -4.18 -7.24 -21.77
CA CYS A 106 -4.05 -8.17 -22.89
C CYS A 106 -5.41 -8.67 -23.41
N ASP A 107 -6.35 -9.01 -22.53
CA ASP A 107 -7.74 -9.37 -22.90
C ASP A 107 -8.43 -8.24 -23.69
N PHE A 108 -8.26 -7.02 -23.21
CA PHE A 108 -8.81 -5.86 -23.91
C PHE A 108 -8.18 -5.66 -25.30
N LEU A 109 -6.84 -5.72 -25.39
CA LEU A 109 -6.12 -5.56 -26.66
C LEU A 109 -6.52 -6.64 -27.67
N GLN A 110 -6.63 -7.90 -27.24
CA GLN A 110 -7.08 -8.99 -28.10
C GLN A 110 -8.49 -8.77 -28.65
N LYS A 111 -9.42 -8.24 -27.82
CA LYS A 111 -10.77 -7.85 -28.25
C LYS A 111 -10.80 -6.71 -29.24
N GLN A 112 -9.72 -5.90 -29.29
CA GLN A 112 -9.52 -4.87 -30.33
C GLN A 112 -8.83 -5.41 -31.59
N GLY A 113 -8.53 -6.71 -31.67
CA GLY A 113 -7.84 -7.34 -32.79
C GLY A 113 -6.32 -7.16 -32.77
N ILE A 114 -5.74 -6.79 -31.62
CA ILE A 114 -4.31 -6.54 -31.43
C ILE A 114 -3.67 -7.81 -30.85
N SER A 115 -2.62 -8.30 -31.50
CA SER A 115 -1.92 -9.54 -31.13
C SER A 115 -0.43 -9.35 -30.84
N ASP A 116 0.24 -8.40 -31.50
CA ASP A 116 1.69 -8.16 -31.37
C ASP A 116 1.96 -7.05 -30.35
N VAL A 117 2.27 -7.46 -29.10
CA VAL A 117 2.33 -6.57 -27.94
C VAL A 117 3.74 -6.54 -27.35
N GLY A 118 4.33 -5.34 -27.31
CA GLY A 118 5.59 -5.06 -26.63
C GLY A 118 5.37 -4.71 -25.15
N TYR A 119 6.36 -5.01 -24.33
CA TYR A 119 6.39 -4.65 -22.91
C TYR A 119 7.83 -4.56 -22.38
N ASP A 120 8.01 -4.08 -21.16
CA ASP A 120 9.28 -4.10 -20.43
C ASP A 120 9.29 -5.32 -19.49
N GLY A 121 10.09 -6.33 -19.82
CA GLY A 121 10.20 -7.56 -19.05
C GLY A 121 10.68 -7.37 -17.61
N MET A 122 11.27 -6.22 -17.29
CA MET A 122 11.66 -5.89 -15.92
C MET A 122 10.50 -5.36 -15.06
N THR A 123 9.33 -5.06 -15.63
CA THR A 123 8.17 -4.49 -14.92
C THR A 123 6.96 -5.44 -14.86
N ILE A 124 7.07 -6.61 -15.45
CA ILE A 124 6.04 -7.66 -15.46
C ILE A 124 6.60 -8.90 -14.76
N SER A 125 5.85 -9.44 -13.81
CA SER A 125 6.25 -10.67 -13.12
C SER A 125 6.19 -11.89 -14.04
N SER A 126 7.01 -12.88 -13.75
CA SER A 126 7.01 -14.16 -14.48
C SER A 126 5.65 -14.86 -14.40
N ALA A 127 4.96 -14.75 -13.26
CA ALA A 127 3.62 -15.30 -13.09
C ALA A 127 2.59 -14.63 -14.00
N GLU A 128 2.60 -13.29 -14.11
CA GLU A 128 1.68 -12.55 -14.98
C GLU A 128 1.89 -12.90 -16.45
N GLN A 129 3.15 -12.93 -16.90
CA GLN A 129 3.46 -13.29 -18.29
C GLN A 129 3.02 -14.72 -18.62
N LYS A 130 3.31 -15.69 -17.73
CA LYS A 130 2.89 -17.10 -17.92
C LYS A 130 1.38 -17.23 -17.97
N ASN A 131 0.66 -16.46 -17.12
CA ASN A 131 -0.80 -16.44 -17.11
C ASN A 131 -1.37 -15.94 -18.45
N VAL A 132 -0.83 -14.84 -18.98
CA VAL A 132 -1.24 -14.31 -20.29
C VAL A 132 -0.94 -15.31 -21.41
N LYS A 133 0.27 -15.87 -21.48
CA LYS A 133 0.65 -16.89 -22.48
C LYS A 133 -0.26 -18.14 -22.42
N LYS A 134 -0.71 -18.51 -21.22
CA LYS A 134 -1.63 -19.63 -21.04
C LYS A 134 -3.06 -19.34 -21.55
N ILE A 135 -3.55 -18.12 -21.34
CA ILE A 135 -4.94 -17.74 -21.67
C ILE A 135 -5.05 -17.34 -23.15
N PHE A 136 -4.06 -16.65 -23.69
CA PHE A 136 -4.11 -16.04 -25.03
C PHE A 136 -3.04 -16.62 -25.96
N ALA A 137 -3.31 -17.82 -26.49
CA ALA A 137 -2.35 -18.53 -27.35
C ALA A 137 -1.93 -17.76 -28.63
N ASN A 138 -2.78 -16.86 -29.13
CA ASN A 138 -2.54 -16.06 -30.33
C ASN A 138 -1.95 -14.69 -30.05
N MET A 139 -1.57 -14.38 -28.81
CA MET A 139 -0.91 -13.11 -28.46
C MET A 139 0.61 -13.29 -28.43
N HIS A 140 1.28 -12.49 -29.23
CA HIS A 140 2.75 -12.47 -29.32
C HIS A 140 3.29 -11.39 -28.40
N LEU A 141 3.82 -11.82 -27.24
CA LEU A 141 4.41 -10.92 -26.25
C LEU A 141 5.92 -10.81 -26.48
N THR A 142 6.40 -9.60 -26.74
CA THR A 142 7.83 -9.33 -27.00
C THR A 142 8.38 -8.39 -25.93
N ASP A 143 9.38 -8.86 -25.18
CA ASP A 143 10.17 -7.98 -24.32
C ASP A 143 11.08 -7.09 -25.17
N VAL A 144 10.77 -5.80 -25.25
CA VAL A 144 11.55 -4.79 -25.96
C VAL A 144 12.26 -3.82 -25.01
N GLY A 145 12.20 -4.13 -23.70
CA GLY A 145 12.74 -3.31 -22.64
C GLY A 145 11.97 -1.99 -22.43
N ASP A 146 12.55 -1.12 -21.60
CA ASP A 146 11.95 0.18 -21.28
C ASP A 146 12.07 1.18 -22.42
N LEU A 147 10.96 1.37 -23.17
CA LEU A 147 10.89 2.40 -24.20
C LEU A 147 10.73 3.82 -23.63
N VAL A 148 10.32 3.98 -22.37
CA VAL A 148 10.14 5.30 -21.74
C VAL A 148 11.46 5.91 -21.26
N LYS A 149 12.44 5.06 -20.95
CA LYS A 149 13.83 5.39 -20.56
C LYS A 149 13.93 6.45 -19.47
N ILE A 150 13.56 6.09 -18.27
CA ILE A 150 13.79 6.93 -17.10
C ILE A 150 15.09 6.48 -16.42
N ASP A 151 16.07 7.37 -16.39
CA ASP A 151 17.36 7.13 -15.72
C ASP A 151 17.37 7.84 -14.35
N SER A 152 17.41 7.04 -13.27
CA SER A 152 17.49 7.54 -11.89
C SER A 152 18.83 7.10 -11.28
N LYS A 153 19.87 7.94 -11.42
CA LYS A 153 21.20 7.66 -10.87
C LYS A 153 21.47 8.45 -9.59
N PHE A 154 20.81 8.04 -8.51
CA PHE A 154 21.11 8.62 -7.18
C PHE A 154 21.80 7.58 -6.31
N PRO A 155 22.81 8.00 -5.52
CA PRO A 155 23.41 7.12 -4.53
C PRO A 155 22.37 6.80 -3.45
N ILE A 156 22.19 5.52 -3.16
CA ILE A 156 21.27 4.99 -2.15
C ILE A 156 22.10 4.56 -0.95
N LYS A 157 21.97 5.27 0.16
CA LYS A 157 22.62 4.90 1.41
C LYS A 157 21.84 3.77 2.07
N VAL A 158 22.47 2.60 2.18
CA VAL A 158 21.93 1.47 2.95
C VAL A 158 22.17 1.72 4.43
N MET A 159 21.13 1.59 5.24
CA MET A 159 21.17 1.76 6.69
C MET A 159 20.79 0.44 7.35
N GLU A 160 21.34 0.18 8.52
CA GLU A 160 21.06 -1.02 9.31
C GLU A 160 19.86 -0.76 10.24
N ARG A 161 18.90 -1.68 10.24
CA ARG A 161 17.82 -1.73 11.23
C ARG A 161 18.30 -2.44 12.47
N GLN A 162 18.30 -1.76 13.59
CA GLN A 162 18.84 -2.27 14.85
C GLN A 162 18.01 -3.44 15.39
N LEU A 163 18.68 -4.36 16.06
CA LEU A 163 18.05 -5.59 16.58
C LEU A 163 16.98 -5.29 17.64
N GLU A 164 17.10 -4.18 18.36
CA GLU A 164 16.10 -3.73 19.35
C GLU A 164 14.73 -3.45 18.72
N TYR A 165 14.67 -3.15 17.40
CA TYR A 165 13.42 -2.96 16.63
C TYR A 165 13.07 -4.17 15.77
N ALA A 166 14.08 -4.91 15.28
CA ALA A 166 13.87 -6.06 14.40
C ALA A 166 13.53 -7.35 15.19
N GLY A 167 14.03 -7.48 16.41
CA GLY A 167 13.80 -8.60 17.31
C GLY A 167 14.50 -9.91 16.95
N THR A 168 14.86 -10.09 15.67
CA THR A 168 15.51 -11.31 15.13
C THR A 168 16.64 -10.89 14.20
N SER A 169 17.81 -11.53 14.34
CA SER A 169 18.97 -11.21 13.50
C SER A 169 18.79 -11.69 12.05
N SER A 170 19.57 -11.10 11.12
CA SER A 170 19.56 -11.54 9.71
C SER A 170 19.97 -13.00 9.57
N GLU A 171 20.95 -13.45 10.35
CA GLU A 171 21.43 -14.84 10.33
C GLU A 171 20.32 -15.81 10.73
N GLU A 172 19.49 -15.45 11.72
CA GLU A 172 18.35 -16.28 12.14
C GLU A 172 17.25 -16.29 11.09
N LYS A 173 16.96 -15.13 10.46
CA LYS A 173 15.96 -15.00 9.40
C LYS A 173 16.35 -15.76 8.11
N ILE A 174 17.66 -15.88 7.81
CA ILE A 174 18.18 -16.59 6.64
C ILE A 174 18.11 -18.13 6.81
N LYS A 175 18.15 -18.68 8.03
CA LYS A 175 18.13 -20.12 8.27
C LYS A 175 17.01 -20.87 7.53
N PRO A 176 15.73 -20.44 7.56
CA PRO A 176 14.68 -21.10 6.80
C PRO A 176 14.92 -21.14 5.29
N LEU A 177 15.54 -20.09 4.71
CA LEU A 177 15.93 -20.09 3.29
C LEU A 177 17.00 -21.12 2.98
N THR A 178 18.01 -21.28 3.85
CA THR A 178 19.04 -22.31 3.65
C THR A 178 18.49 -23.73 3.77
N LEU A 179 17.47 -23.94 4.61
CA LEU A 179 16.74 -25.21 4.71
C LEU A 179 15.95 -25.48 3.42
N LEU A 180 15.27 -24.48 2.90
CA LEU A 180 14.54 -24.57 1.62
C LEU A 180 15.49 -24.89 0.47
N LEU A 181 16.63 -24.20 0.38
CA LEU A 181 17.66 -24.50 -0.62
C LEU A 181 18.14 -25.96 -0.55
N LYS A 182 18.34 -26.49 0.66
CA LYS A 182 18.71 -27.88 0.88
C LYS A 182 17.61 -28.85 0.46
N GLU A 183 16.35 -28.56 0.81
CA GLU A 183 15.18 -29.38 0.44
C GLU A 183 15.06 -29.53 -1.08
N TYR A 184 15.20 -28.40 -1.80
CA TYR A 184 15.11 -28.39 -3.27
C TYR A 184 16.42 -28.79 -3.98
N ASN A 185 17.50 -29.11 -3.24
CA ASN A 185 18.84 -29.31 -3.77
C ASN A 185 19.23 -28.17 -4.72
N ALA A 186 19.04 -26.93 -4.26
CA ALA A 186 19.32 -25.71 -5.01
C ALA A 186 20.57 -24.99 -4.47
N ASP A 187 21.22 -24.22 -5.34
CA ASP A 187 22.46 -23.53 -5.02
C ASP A 187 22.22 -22.12 -4.49
N TYR A 188 21.18 -21.45 -5.03
CA TYR A 188 20.87 -20.05 -4.71
C TYR A 188 19.37 -19.80 -4.60
N TYR A 189 19.02 -18.80 -3.78
CA TYR A 189 17.72 -18.16 -3.76
C TYR A 189 17.86 -16.73 -4.27
N LEU A 190 17.16 -16.38 -5.36
CA LEU A 190 17.07 -15.03 -5.88
C LEU A 190 15.82 -14.37 -5.28
N LEU A 191 16.00 -13.49 -4.29
CA LEU A 191 14.95 -12.75 -3.62
C LEU A 191 14.77 -11.40 -4.32
N THR A 192 13.63 -11.20 -4.96
CA THR A 192 13.34 -10.02 -5.79
C THR A 192 12.33 -9.04 -5.18
N ALA A 193 11.61 -9.45 -4.14
CA ALA A 193 10.74 -8.57 -3.37
C ALA A 193 11.58 -7.67 -2.45
N ALA A 194 11.63 -6.37 -2.73
CA ALA A 194 12.48 -5.40 -2.02
C ALA A 194 12.17 -5.29 -0.52
N ASP A 195 10.90 -5.41 -0.14
CA ASP A 195 10.44 -5.44 1.25
C ASP A 195 10.91 -6.72 1.98
N SER A 196 10.89 -7.87 1.32
CA SER A 196 11.46 -9.12 1.83
C SER A 196 12.98 -9.03 2.02
N VAL A 197 13.69 -8.40 1.07
CA VAL A 197 15.14 -8.13 1.18
C VAL A 197 15.45 -7.25 2.40
N SER A 198 14.72 -6.15 2.55
CA SER A 198 14.88 -5.21 3.66
C SER A 198 14.65 -5.88 5.01
N TRP A 199 13.56 -6.65 5.12
CA TRP A 199 13.22 -7.39 6.34
C TRP A 199 14.23 -8.51 6.65
N LEU A 200 14.61 -9.31 5.65
CA LEU A 200 15.52 -10.45 5.80
C LEU A 200 16.89 -10.02 6.31
N LEU A 201 17.44 -8.96 5.72
CA LEU A 201 18.79 -8.49 5.99
C LEU A 201 18.85 -7.40 7.08
N ASN A 202 17.73 -7.03 7.68
CA ASN A 202 17.62 -5.93 8.66
C ASN A 202 18.25 -4.62 8.13
N ILE A 203 17.90 -4.24 6.92
CA ILE A 203 18.40 -3.04 6.27
C ILE A 203 17.25 -2.17 5.72
N TYR A 204 17.52 -0.89 5.58
CA TYR A 204 16.55 0.06 5.04
C TYR A 204 17.24 1.21 4.30
N ALA A 205 16.47 2.02 3.60
CA ALA A 205 16.95 3.22 2.92
C ALA A 205 15.99 4.41 3.13
N LYS A 206 16.38 5.59 2.69
CA LYS A 206 15.58 6.83 2.77
C LYS A 206 15.54 7.54 1.41
N ASP A 207 15.52 6.80 0.35
CA ASP A 207 15.45 7.34 -1.02
C ASP A 207 14.01 7.40 -1.54
N LEU A 208 13.16 6.45 -1.15
CA LEU A 208 11.72 6.53 -1.36
C LEU A 208 11.08 7.50 -0.37
N ALA A 209 10.05 8.19 -0.79
CA ALA A 209 9.16 8.89 0.13
C ALA A 209 8.19 7.87 0.75
N TYR A 210 7.94 8.01 2.03
CA TYR A 210 6.94 7.23 2.78
C TYR A 210 7.28 5.74 3.03
N SER A 211 8.33 5.22 2.43
CA SER A 211 8.71 3.80 2.56
C SER A 211 10.18 3.65 2.95
N PRO A 212 10.50 2.93 4.03
CA PRO A 212 11.88 2.68 4.44
C PRO A 212 12.51 1.51 3.66
N ILE A 213 11.86 0.99 2.63
CA ILE A 213 12.33 -0.19 1.91
C ILE A 213 13.54 0.14 1.05
N LEU A 214 14.60 -0.66 1.15
CA LEU A 214 15.74 -0.61 0.26
C LEU A 214 15.36 -1.20 -1.11
N ARG A 215 15.50 -0.44 -2.16
CA ARG A 215 15.30 -0.90 -3.54
C ARG A 215 16.50 -1.75 -4.00
N ALA A 216 16.47 -3.02 -3.65
CA ALA A 216 17.49 -4.00 -4.02
C ALA A 216 16.87 -5.40 -4.13
N TYR A 217 17.54 -6.29 -4.87
CA TYR A 217 17.34 -7.74 -4.76
C TYR A 217 18.43 -8.32 -3.87
N ALA A 218 18.31 -9.61 -3.54
CA ALA A 218 19.36 -10.35 -2.86
C ALA A 218 19.53 -11.74 -3.48
N LEU A 219 20.77 -12.15 -3.66
CA LEU A 219 21.12 -13.52 -4.03
C LEU A 219 21.73 -14.20 -2.79
N ILE A 220 21.07 -15.24 -2.30
CA ILE A 220 21.47 -15.98 -1.08
C ILE A 220 21.94 -17.36 -1.48
N ASP A 221 23.15 -17.76 -1.09
CA ASP A 221 23.68 -19.10 -1.34
C ASP A 221 23.26 -20.12 -0.26
N LYS A 222 23.51 -21.39 -0.51
CA LYS A 222 23.20 -22.50 0.41
C LYS A 222 23.94 -22.45 1.76
N THR A 223 24.94 -21.59 1.90
CA THR A 223 25.65 -21.35 3.17
C THR A 223 25.05 -20.17 3.95
N GLY A 224 24.09 -19.44 3.36
CA GLY A 224 23.46 -18.26 3.93
C GLY A 224 24.20 -16.94 3.64
N LYS A 225 25.25 -16.96 2.81
CA LYS A 225 25.89 -15.73 2.35
C LYS A 225 25.00 -15.03 1.36
N SER A 226 24.86 -13.71 1.52
CA SER A 226 24.04 -12.86 0.66
C SER A 226 24.87 -11.84 -0.10
N VAL A 227 24.43 -11.55 -1.33
CA VAL A 227 24.90 -10.45 -2.16
C VAL A 227 23.70 -9.58 -2.49
N LEU A 228 23.77 -8.28 -2.20
CA LEU A 228 22.77 -7.31 -2.63
C LEU A 228 22.92 -7.03 -4.13
N ILE A 229 21.80 -6.86 -4.81
CA ILE A 229 21.79 -6.50 -6.22
C ILE A 229 21.04 -5.16 -6.36
N GLY A 230 21.75 -4.16 -6.81
CA GLY A 230 21.21 -2.83 -7.02
C GLY A 230 22.26 -1.84 -7.52
N ASP A 231 21.78 -0.85 -8.29
CA ASP A 231 22.67 0.18 -8.81
C ASP A 231 22.85 1.30 -7.77
N ASN A 232 24.07 1.83 -7.67
CA ASN A 232 24.44 2.97 -6.80
C ASN A 232 24.22 2.77 -5.29
N LEU A 233 24.23 1.54 -4.79
CA LEU A 233 24.14 1.25 -3.35
C LEU A 233 25.43 1.66 -2.63
N GLN A 234 25.31 2.42 -1.54
CA GLN A 234 26.40 2.79 -0.65
C GLN A 234 26.31 1.96 0.64
N THR A 235 27.13 0.91 0.71
CA THR A 235 27.15 -0.03 1.84
C THR A 235 28.50 -0.76 1.90
N ASN A 236 28.80 -1.37 3.04
CA ASN A 236 29.92 -2.31 3.22
C ASN A 236 29.54 -3.76 2.92
N LEU A 237 28.28 -4.06 2.63
CA LEU A 237 27.84 -5.38 2.24
C LEU A 237 28.31 -5.69 0.80
N PRO A 238 28.47 -6.97 0.42
CA PRO A 238 28.72 -7.34 -0.96
C PRO A 238 27.58 -6.87 -1.88
N VAL A 239 27.92 -6.21 -2.97
CA VAL A 239 26.95 -5.67 -3.94
C VAL A 239 27.33 -6.08 -5.35
N TRP A 240 26.34 -6.48 -6.14
CA TRP A 240 26.41 -6.56 -7.60
C TRP A 240 25.48 -5.52 -8.22
N THR A 241 25.86 -5.01 -9.37
CA THR A 241 24.96 -4.25 -10.25
C THR A 241 23.98 -5.20 -10.94
N PHE A 242 22.90 -4.65 -11.52
CA PHE A 242 22.00 -5.45 -12.37
C PHE A 242 22.70 -6.03 -13.60
N ASP A 243 23.69 -5.33 -14.15
CA ASP A 243 24.51 -5.83 -15.26
C ASP A 243 25.36 -7.04 -14.84
N GLU A 244 25.94 -7.03 -13.64
CA GLU A 244 26.70 -8.15 -13.10
C GLU A 244 25.81 -9.37 -12.85
N LEU A 245 24.62 -9.16 -12.26
CA LEU A 245 23.62 -10.23 -12.11
C LEU A 245 23.24 -10.83 -13.47
N THR A 246 22.91 -10.00 -14.45
CA THR A 246 22.52 -10.43 -15.81
C THR A 246 23.64 -11.26 -16.46
N LYS A 247 24.89 -10.80 -16.38
CA LYS A 247 26.06 -11.54 -16.90
C LYS A 247 26.23 -12.88 -16.18
N TRP A 248 26.06 -12.89 -14.87
CA TRP A 248 26.18 -14.12 -14.08
C TRP A 248 25.07 -15.12 -14.42
N LEU A 249 23.79 -14.68 -14.52
CA LEU A 249 22.66 -15.54 -14.90
C LEU A 249 22.85 -16.17 -16.28
N ASN A 250 23.30 -15.40 -17.27
CA ASN A 250 23.56 -15.89 -18.63
C ASN A 250 24.63 -17.00 -18.68
N ASN A 251 25.59 -17.00 -17.77
CA ASN A 251 26.68 -17.95 -17.73
C ASN A 251 26.48 -19.07 -16.69
N SER A 252 25.53 -18.91 -15.75
CA SER A 252 25.31 -19.87 -14.67
C SER A 252 24.47 -21.07 -15.13
N THR A 253 24.81 -22.23 -14.59
CA THR A 253 24.01 -23.47 -14.66
C THR A 253 23.48 -23.86 -13.27
N ALA A 254 23.72 -23.01 -12.25
CA ALA A 254 23.29 -23.24 -10.89
C ALA A 254 21.76 -23.35 -10.81
N LYS A 255 21.28 -24.19 -9.90
CA LYS A 255 19.85 -24.27 -9.62
C LYS A 255 19.43 -23.11 -8.72
N ILE A 256 18.50 -22.28 -9.21
CA ILE A 256 18.08 -21.03 -8.56
C ILE A 256 16.60 -21.11 -8.20
N LEU A 257 16.29 -20.93 -6.91
CA LEU A 257 14.92 -20.71 -6.44
C LEU A 257 14.56 -19.24 -6.56
N TYR A 258 13.30 -18.94 -6.92
CA TYR A 258 12.75 -17.58 -6.98
C TYR A 258 11.23 -17.60 -6.84
N ASP A 259 10.63 -16.49 -6.42
CA ASP A 259 9.17 -16.34 -6.46
C ASP A 259 8.75 -15.71 -7.79
N GLU A 260 7.90 -16.42 -8.55
CA GLU A 260 7.44 -15.95 -9.86
C GLU A 260 6.48 -14.76 -9.78
N ASN A 261 5.89 -14.47 -8.61
CA ASN A 261 5.03 -13.31 -8.41
C ASN A 261 5.81 -12.00 -8.26
N SER A 262 7.05 -12.06 -7.76
CA SER A 262 7.93 -10.89 -7.59
C SER A 262 9.08 -10.84 -8.58
N ALA A 263 9.48 -11.97 -9.16
CA ALA A 263 10.59 -12.01 -10.10
C ALA A 263 10.19 -11.51 -11.49
N PRO A 264 10.85 -10.45 -12.02
CA PRO A 264 10.61 -9.97 -13.37
C PRO A 264 10.87 -11.04 -14.44
N THR A 265 9.98 -11.08 -15.45
CA THR A 265 10.14 -12.05 -16.55
C THR A 265 11.46 -11.87 -17.30
N GLY A 266 11.94 -10.62 -17.47
CA GLY A 266 13.23 -10.34 -18.12
C GLY A 266 14.45 -10.92 -17.38
N LEU A 267 14.34 -11.22 -16.06
CA LEU A 267 15.37 -11.95 -15.32
C LEU A 267 15.16 -13.45 -15.36
N THR A 268 13.91 -13.90 -15.18
CA THR A 268 13.61 -15.34 -15.09
C THR A 268 13.87 -16.07 -16.40
N GLU A 269 13.74 -15.40 -17.55
CA GLU A 269 14.09 -15.95 -18.86
C GLU A 269 15.61 -16.17 -19.05
N LEU A 270 16.46 -15.53 -18.23
CA LEU A 270 17.92 -15.77 -18.22
C LEU A 270 18.33 -16.96 -17.34
N ILE A 271 17.44 -17.42 -16.45
CA ILE A 271 17.74 -18.52 -15.52
C ILE A 271 17.59 -19.87 -16.22
N LYS A 272 18.71 -20.55 -16.49
CA LYS A 272 18.73 -21.84 -17.22
C LYS A 272 18.15 -23.00 -16.39
N ASN A 273 18.33 -22.97 -15.07
CA ASN A 273 17.88 -24.01 -14.14
C ASN A 273 17.13 -23.37 -12.97
N GLY A 274 15.92 -22.87 -13.27
CA GLY A 274 15.07 -22.16 -12.33
C GLY A 274 13.98 -23.03 -11.74
N GLN A 275 13.72 -22.86 -10.44
CA GLN A 275 12.61 -23.51 -9.75
C GLN A 275 11.79 -22.44 -9.02
N PRO A 276 10.54 -22.17 -9.45
CA PRO A 276 9.66 -21.25 -8.74
C PRO A 276 9.22 -21.83 -7.39
N VAL A 277 9.21 -20.98 -6.38
CA VAL A 277 8.75 -21.26 -5.01
C VAL A 277 8.06 -20.00 -4.45
N CYS A 278 7.23 -20.14 -3.42
CA CYS A 278 6.68 -18.97 -2.74
C CYS A 278 7.77 -18.24 -1.93
N ASP A 279 7.70 -16.92 -1.88
CA ASP A 279 8.57 -16.12 -1.00
C ASP A 279 8.20 -16.36 0.48
N ILE A 280 9.02 -17.18 1.15
CA ILE A 280 8.80 -17.49 2.57
C ILE A 280 9.04 -16.30 3.49
N CYS A 281 9.79 -15.27 3.04
CA CYS A 281 9.99 -14.05 3.83
C CYS A 281 8.67 -13.27 3.98
N GLN A 282 7.83 -13.25 2.95
CA GLN A 282 6.51 -12.62 3.05
C GLN A 282 5.64 -13.26 4.13
N ILE A 283 5.70 -14.58 4.23
CA ILE A 283 4.95 -15.32 5.27
C ILE A 283 5.51 -15.01 6.65
N GLN A 284 6.84 -15.07 6.80
CA GLN A 284 7.51 -14.88 8.09
C GLN A 284 7.35 -13.46 8.65
N LYS A 285 7.47 -12.42 7.80
CA LYS A 285 7.32 -11.02 8.24
C LYS A 285 5.87 -10.65 8.54
N ALA A 286 4.89 -11.34 7.95
CA ALA A 286 3.48 -11.12 8.25
C ALA A 286 3.13 -11.53 9.68
N GLU A 287 3.69 -12.63 10.19
CA GLU A 287 3.55 -13.09 11.57
C GLU A 287 4.58 -12.34 12.45
N LYS A 288 4.18 -11.17 12.96
CA LYS A 288 5.11 -10.29 13.71
C LYS A 288 5.70 -11.02 14.93
N ASN A 289 7.03 -10.99 15.09
CA ASN A 289 7.65 -11.46 16.31
C ASN A 289 7.27 -10.57 17.51
N LYS A 290 7.61 -11.00 18.72
CA LYS A 290 7.23 -10.28 19.95
C LYS A 290 7.74 -8.84 19.98
N THR A 291 8.96 -8.59 19.50
CA THR A 291 9.55 -7.24 19.44
C THR A 291 8.82 -6.36 18.43
N GLU A 292 8.61 -6.87 17.23
CA GLU A 292 7.87 -6.16 16.19
C GLU A 292 6.43 -5.84 16.62
N LEU A 293 5.72 -6.81 17.24
CA LEU A 293 4.35 -6.57 17.74
C LEU A 293 4.33 -5.51 18.86
N ASN A 294 5.28 -5.56 19.79
CA ASN A 294 5.40 -4.55 20.84
C ASN A 294 5.71 -3.16 20.26
N GLY A 295 6.58 -3.09 19.26
CA GLY A 295 6.86 -1.87 18.51
C GLY A 295 5.61 -1.30 17.82
N MET A 296 4.84 -2.16 17.15
CA MET A 296 3.56 -1.78 16.53
C MET A 296 2.56 -1.24 17.58
N ILE A 297 2.45 -1.85 18.75
CA ILE A 297 1.60 -1.34 19.83
C ILE A 297 2.09 0.05 20.29
N ALA A 298 3.39 0.20 20.53
CA ALA A 298 3.97 1.44 21.02
C ALA A 298 3.91 2.59 19.99
N CYS A 299 4.11 2.32 18.69
CA CYS A 299 3.99 3.36 17.66
C CYS A 299 2.55 3.85 17.50
N HIS A 300 1.55 2.98 17.65
CA HIS A 300 0.13 3.40 17.62
C HIS A 300 -0.28 4.26 18.82
N GLU A 301 0.36 4.08 19.98
CA GLU A 301 0.16 5.00 21.12
C GLU A 301 0.71 6.40 20.79
N ARG A 302 1.91 6.48 20.24
CA ARG A 302 2.54 7.75 19.85
C ARG A 302 1.75 8.44 18.73
N ASP A 303 1.35 7.69 17.71
CA ASP A 303 0.54 8.22 16.61
C ASP A 303 -0.85 8.66 17.09
N GLY A 304 -1.46 7.91 18.01
CA GLY A 304 -2.70 8.26 18.67
C GLY A 304 -2.62 9.60 19.41
N ILE A 305 -1.50 9.88 20.10
CA ILE A 305 -1.26 11.17 20.75
C ILE A 305 -1.25 12.32 19.71
N ALA A 306 -0.53 12.14 18.59
CA ALA A 306 -0.48 13.15 17.53
C ALA A 306 -1.87 13.43 16.94
N LEU A 307 -2.66 12.38 16.71
CA LEU A 307 -4.01 12.50 16.18
C LEU A 307 -5.00 13.09 17.19
N ILE A 308 -4.92 12.77 18.48
CA ILE A 308 -5.73 13.41 19.52
C ILE A 308 -5.47 14.91 19.57
N LYS A 309 -4.19 15.32 19.54
CA LYS A 309 -3.82 16.74 19.49
C LYS A 309 -4.36 17.43 18.22
N LEU A 310 -4.32 16.75 17.08
CA LEU A 310 -4.87 17.26 15.82
C LEU A 310 -6.39 17.42 15.90
N LEU A 311 -7.11 16.40 16.39
CA LEU A 311 -8.57 16.46 16.49
C LEU A 311 -9.03 17.55 17.45
N TYR A 312 -8.34 17.72 18.59
CA TYR A 312 -8.57 18.84 19.51
C TYR A 312 -8.29 20.19 18.83
N TRP A 313 -7.20 20.32 18.09
CA TRP A 313 -6.87 21.53 17.34
C TRP A 313 -7.92 21.81 16.26
N LEU A 314 -8.37 20.81 15.50
CA LEU A 314 -9.41 20.94 14.49
C LEU A 314 -10.70 21.45 15.10
N GLN A 315 -11.19 20.86 16.20
CA GLN A 315 -12.44 21.30 16.84
C GLN A 315 -12.47 22.81 17.11
N ASN A 316 -11.33 23.39 17.46
CA ASN A 316 -11.22 24.78 17.86
C ASN A 316 -10.79 25.73 16.73
N ASN A 317 -10.19 25.22 15.65
CA ASN A 317 -9.48 26.07 14.68
C ASN A 317 -9.82 25.79 13.20
N TRP A 318 -10.72 24.89 12.87
CA TRP A 318 -10.94 24.49 11.47
C TRP A 318 -11.45 25.63 10.58
N ARG A 319 -12.15 26.64 11.13
CA ARG A 319 -12.70 27.77 10.34
C ARG A 319 -11.58 28.58 9.70
N GLY A 320 -11.68 28.74 8.37
CA GLY A 320 -10.67 29.43 7.56
C GLY A 320 -9.38 28.64 7.30
N LYS A 321 -9.30 27.38 7.78
CA LYS A 321 -8.20 26.45 7.43
C LYS A 321 -8.51 25.69 6.16
N THR A 322 -7.47 25.15 5.55
CA THR A 322 -7.54 24.35 4.34
C THR A 322 -7.12 22.91 4.61
N GLU A 323 -7.35 22.03 3.65
CA GLU A 323 -6.89 20.62 3.69
C GLU A 323 -5.36 20.55 3.90
N LEU A 324 -4.58 21.40 3.20
CA LEU A 324 -3.12 21.46 3.36
C LEU A 324 -2.69 21.97 4.74
N ASP A 325 -3.47 22.83 5.41
CA ASP A 325 -3.20 23.24 6.78
C ASP A 325 -3.34 22.05 7.75
N VAL A 326 -4.31 21.17 7.51
CA VAL A 326 -4.51 19.93 8.30
C VAL A 326 -3.33 18.99 8.11
N VAL A 327 -2.95 18.74 6.86
CA VAL A 327 -1.78 17.89 6.51
C VAL A 327 -0.52 18.41 7.20
N LYS A 328 -0.26 19.72 7.08
CA LYS A 328 0.90 20.36 7.70
C LYS A 328 0.87 20.24 9.22
N LYS A 329 -0.28 20.49 9.83
CA LYS A 329 -0.43 20.42 11.30
C LYS A 329 -0.20 19.01 11.82
N LEU A 330 -0.73 17.99 11.13
CA LEU A 330 -0.52 16.58 11.51
C LEU A 330 0.97 16.21 11.43
N HIS A 331 1.65 16.59 10.34
CA HIS A 331 3.08 16.37 10.19
C HIS A 331 3.90 16.99 11.35
N GLU A 332 3.56 18.23 11.75
CA GLU A 332 4.21 18.89 12.88
C GLU A 332 4.03 18.09 14.18
N LEU A 333 2.82 17.60 14.45
CA LEU A 333 2.48 16.83 15.66
C LEU A 333 3.13 15.43 15.68
N ARG A 334 3.22 14.76 14.52
CA ARG A 334 3.95 13.49 14.40
C ARG A 334 5.45 13.66 14.63
N LYS A 335 6.04 14.76 14.14
CA LYS A 335 7.46 15.08 14.38
C LYS A 335 7.82 15.31 15.86
N GLU A 336 6.86 15.62 16.70
CA GLU A 336 7.06 15.71 18.15
C GLU A 336 7.17 14.33 18.80
N GLN A 337 6.75 13.25 18.10
CA GLN A 337 6.74 11.90 18.65
C GLN A 337 8.11 11.23 18.53
N ASN A 338 8.50 10.50 19.56
CA ASN A 338 9.73 9.71 19.55
C ASN A 338 9.70 8.65 18.44
N LEU A 339 10.87 8.38 17.85
CA LEU A 339 11.09 7.39 16.81
C LEU A 339 10.37 7.68 15.48
N PHE A 340 9.66 8.81 15.33
CA PHE A 340 9.05 9.19 14.07
C PHE A 340 10.12 9.36 12.99
N PHE A 341 9.93 8.68 11.88
CA PHE A 341 10.86 8.69 10.75
C PHE A 341 10.34 9.60 9.61
N GLU A 342 9.13 9.30 9.13
CA GLU A 342 8.36 10.10 8.18
C GLU A 342 6.90 9.60 8.14
N GLU A 343 6.04 10.17 7.29
CA GLU A 343 4.71 9.58 7.04
C GLU A 343 4.85 8.20 6.37
N SER A 344 3.84 7.31 6.56
CA SER A 344 3.80 6.00 5.89
C SER A 344 3.21 6.06 4.47
N PHE A 345 2.51 7.16 4.16
CA PHE A 345 2.02 7.52 2.82
C PHE A 345 1.67 9.02 2.78
N GLU A 346 1.39 9.54 1.58
CA GLU A 346 0.98 10.94 1.45
C GLU A 346 -0.41 11.13 2.07
N THR A 347 -0.50 11.98 3.10
CA THR A 347 -1.74 12.19 3.86
C THR A 347 -2.90 12.61 2.96
N ILE A 348 -4.00 11.87 3.04
CA ILE A 348 -5.28 12.18 2.40
C ILE A 348 -6.07 13.08 3.35
N ALA A 349 -6.37 14.29 2.93
CA ALA A 349 -7.24 15.19 3.66
C ALA A 349 -8.26 15.76 2.67
N GLY A 350 -9.41 15.10 2.54
CA GLY A 350 -10.46 15.45 1.57
C GLY A 350 -11.67 16.05 2.26
N ALA A 351 -11.90 17.35 2.05
CA ALA A 351 -13.08 18.05 2.53
C ALA A 351 -14.20 18.04 1.47
N ALA A 352 -15.44 17.84 1.92
CA ALA A 352 -16.61 17.79 1.03
C ALA A 352 -16.41 16.78 -0.11
N GLU A 353 -16.67 17.17 -1.37
CA GLU A 353 -16.57 16.30 -2.55
C GLU A 353 -15.15 15.77 -2.81
N ASN A 354 -14.08 16.42 -2.29
CA ASN A 354 -12.72 15.87 -2.36
C ASN A 354 -12.60 14.55 -1.58
N GLY A 355 -13.37 14.41 -0.48
CA GLY A 355 -13.44 13.16 0.28
C GLY A 355 -14.04 11.99 -0.52
N ALA A 356 -14.79 12.24 -1.59
CA ALA A 356 -15.34 11.20 -2.46
C ALA A 356 -14.28 10.55 -3.37
N ILE A 357 -13.12 11.16 -3.51
CA ILE A 357 -11.96 10.59 -4.23
C ILE A 357 -11.16 9.76 -3.23
N VAL A 358 -11.19 8.44 -3.37
CA VAL A 358 -10.68 7.47 -2.37
C VAL A 358 -9.25 7.75 -1.93
N HIS A 359 -8.36 8.07 -2.89
CA HIS A 359 -6.95 8.40 -2.66
C HIS A 359 -6.63 9.87 -2.99
N TYR A 360 -7.53 10.79 -2.58
CA TYR A 360 -7.35 12.21 -2.80
C TYR A 360 -6.11 12.74 -2.07
N GLN A 361 -5.31 13.50 -2.79
CA GLN A 361 -4.15 14.20 -2.23
C GLN A 361 -4.34 15.71 -2.47
N PRO A 362 -4.42 16.53 -1.41
CA PRO A 362 -4.57 17.96 -1.57
C PRO A 362 -3.31 18.57 -2.21
N THR A 363 -3.52 19.31 -3.29
CA THR A 363 -2.46 20.07 -3.98
C THR A 363 -2.76 21.57 -3.89
N PRO A 364 -1.82 22.46 -4.17
CA PRO A 364 -2.10 23.89 -4.21
C PRO A 364 -3.26 24.28 -5.15
N GLN A 365 -3.53 23.44 -6.17
CA GLN A 365 -4.60 23.67 -7.15
C GLN A 365 -5.95 23.13 -6.71
N THR A 366 -5.98 22.02 -5.98
CA THR A 366 -7.20 21.32 -5.58
C THR A 366 -7.61 21.58 -4.14
N ASN A 367 -6.70 22.17 -3.34
CA ASN A 367 -6.85 22.43 -1.91
C ASN A 367 -8.08 23.28 -1.60
N LYS A 368 -8.94 22.82 -0.69
CA LYS A 368 -10.16 23.49 -0.28
C LYS A 368 -10.07 24.10 1.11
N ILE A 369 -10.80 25.19 1.30
CA ILE A 369 -11.09 25.75 2.62
C ILE A 369 -12.16 24.86 3.28
N LEU A 370 -11.93 24.49 4.54
CA LEU A 370 -12.88 23.72 5.34
C LEU A 370 -14.15 24.55 5.57
N GLN A 371 -15.30 23.96 5.31
CA GLN A 371 -16.60 24.64 5.39
C GLN A 371 -17.56 23.92 6.35
N GLU A 372 -18.47 24.67 6.95
CA GLU A 372 -19.51 24.15 7.85
C GLU A 372 -20.49 23.24 7.11
N HIS A 373 -21.11 22.32 7.82
CA HIS A 373 -22.06 21.32 7.30
C HIS A 373 -21.43 20.34 6.30
N ASN A 374 -20.12 20.11 6.41
CA ASN A 374 -19.37 19.19 5.58
C ASN A 374 -18.59 18.14 6.42
N LEU A 375 -18.04 17.18 5.73
CA LEU A 375 -17.13 16.18 6.28
C LEU A 375 -15.69 16.46 5.85
N LEU A 376 -14.75 16.14 6.72
CA LEU A 376 -13.34 15.99 6.41
C LEU A 376 -12.98 14.50 6.55
N LEU A 377 -12.65 13.84 5.46
CA LEU A 377 -12.02 12.52 5.47
C LEU A 377 -10.53 12.74 5.62
N LEU A 378 -9.96 12.25 6.72
CA LEU A 378 -8.54 12.32 7.01
C LEU A 378 -8.00 10.90 7.14
N ASP A 379 -7.13 10.53 6.20
CA ASP A 379 -6.45 9.25 6.16
C ASP A 379 -4.94 9.47 6.16
N SER A 380 -4.23 8.86 7.10
CA SER A 380 -2.83 9.16 7.35
C SER A 380 -2.15 8.10 8.19
N GLY A 381 -0.85 7.99 8.03
CA GLY A 381 -0.04 7.10 8.85
C GLY A 381 1.39 7.62 9.03
N GLY A 382 2.13 7.00 9.93
CA GLY A 382 3.53 7.33 10.21
C GLY A 382 4.42 6.10 10.21
N GLN A 383 5.62 6.25 9.66
CA GLN A 383 6.74 5.33 9.85
C GLN A 383 7.45 5.71 11.15
N TYR A 384 7.55 4.76 12.04
CA TYR A 384 8.34 4.82 13.26
C TYR A 384 9.41 3.74 13.19
N LEU A 385 10.60 3.92 13.76
CA LEU A 385 11.68 2.92 13.68
C LEU A 385 11.25 1.54 14.21
N ASP A 386 10.23 1.49 15.06
CA ASP A 386 9.66 0.28 15.67
C ASP A 386 8.28 -0.12 15.10
N GLY A 387 7.73 0.59 14.10
CA GLY A 387 6.45 0.22 13.49
C GLY A 387 5.96 1.15 12.41
N THR A 388 4.79 0.82 11.83
CA THR A 388 4.10 1.59 10.81
C THR A 388 2.65 1.75 11.22
N THR A 389 2.09 2.97 11.09
CA THR A 389 0.68 3.22 11.39
C THR A 389 -0.10 3.57 10.13
N ASP A 390 -1.40 3.34 10.21
CA ASP A 390 -2.40 3.67 9.22
C ASP A 390 -3.74 3.89 9.91
N VAL A 391 -4.43 4.99 9.62
CA VAL A 391 -5.69 5.33 10.27
C VAL A 391 -6.51 6.31 9.45
N THR A 392 -7.78 6.01 9.26
CA THR A 392 -8.74 6.97 8.72
C THR A 392 -9.75 7.38 9.76
N ARG A 393 -10.03 8.69 9.83
CA ARG A 393 -11.18 9.28 10.52
C ARG A 393 -11.95 10.21 9.60
N THR A 394 -13.26 10.06 9.62
CA THR A 394 -14.18 11.05 9.06
C THR A 394 -14.67 11.96 10.16
N ILE A 395 -14.54 13.26 9.99
CA ILE A 395 -14.70 14.31 11.00
C ILE A 395 -15.79 15.27 10.54
N ALA A 396 -16.75 15.57 11.41
CA ALA A 396 -17.78 16.57 11.14
C ALA A 396 -17.23 18.00 11.28
N LEU A 397 -17.37 18.80 10.24
CA LEU A 397 -17.09 20.23 10.25
C LEU A 397 -18.38 21.00 10.58
N GLY A 398 -18.53 21.36 11.86
CA GLY A 398 -19.76 21.95 12.40
C GLY A 398 -20.86 20.91 12.63
N ALA A 399 -22.09 21.22 12.26
CA ALA A 399 -23.25 20.34 12.39
C ALA A 399 -23.42 19.51 11.10
N PRO A 400 -23.29 18.17 11.14
CA PRO A 400 -23.50 17.32 9.96
C PRO A 400 -24.99 17.26 9.59
N VAL A 401 -25.29 17.00 8.31
CA VAL A 401 -26.67 16.74 7.87
C VAL A 401 -27.05 15.29 8.13
N GLN A 402 -28.37 15.03 8.22
CA GLN A 402 -28.88 13.70 8.61
C GLN A 402 -28.39 12.56 7.68
N GLU A 403 -28.26 12.83 6.40
CA GLU A 403 -27.76 11.84 5.42
C GLU A 403 -26.31 11.43 5.74
N MET A 404 -25.44 12.39 6.11
CA MET A 404 -24.06 12.10 6.49
C MET A 404 -23.99 11.25 7.77
N ILE A 405 -24.86 11.54 8.75
CA ILE A 405 -24.97 10.78 10.00
C ILE A 405 -25.40 9.33 9.69
N HIS A 406 -26.41 9.18 8.85
CA HIS A 406 -26.92 7.88 8.45
C HIS A 406 -25.85 7.04 7.75
N ASP A 407 -25.21 7.58 6.69
CA ASP A 407 -24.20 6.88 5.91
C ASP A 407 -22.97 6.54 6.74
N PHE A 408 -22.52 7.47 7.61
CA PHE A 408 -21.42 7.22 8.54
C PHE A 408 -21.75 6.06 9.49
N THR A 409 -22.97 6.00 9.99
CA THR A 409 -23.40 4.95 10.91
C THR A 409 -23.43 3.59 10.22
N LEU A 410 -23.81 3.50 8.94
CA LEU A 410 -23.72 2.26 8.15
C LEU A 410 -22.28 1.78 7.99
N VAL A 411 -21.35 2.69 7.67
CA VAL A 411 -19.92 2.36 7.58
C VAL A 411 -19.38 1.89 8.94
N LEU A 412 -19.75 2.59 10.03
CA LEU A 412 -19.38 2.21 11.39
C LEU A 412 -19.90 0.83 11.78
N LYS A 413 -21.14 0.49 11.43
CA LYS A 413 -21.70 -0.88 11.66
C LYS A 413 -20.88 -1.93 10.95
N GLY A 414 -20.47 -1.68 9.70
CA GLY A 414 -19.59 -2.58 8.95
C GLY A 414 -18.22 -2.73 9.61
N HIS A 415 -17.64 -1.62 10.05
CA HIS A 415 -16.36 -1.63 10.78
C HIS A 415 -16.46 -2.48 12.06
N ILE A 416 -17.48 -2.24 12.88
CA ILE A 416 -17.71 -2.96 14.13
C ILE A 416 -17.98 -4.45 13.88
N ALA A 417 -18.79 -4.79 12.86
CA ALA A 417 -19.12 -6.17 12.54
C ALA A 417 -17.86 -6.99 12.24
N LEU A 418 -16.93 -6.43 11.47
CA LEU A 418 -15.65 -7.07 11.17
C LEU A 418 -14.71 -7.07 12.38
N ALA A 419 -14.58 -5.94 13.10
CA ALA A 419 -13.69 -5.81 14.25
C ALA A 419 -14.04 -6.75 15.41
N LYS A 420 -15.32 -7.15 15.55
CA LYS A 420 -15.82 -8.11 16.54
C LYS A 420 -15.72 -9.57 16.10
N ALA A 421 -15.35 -9.84 14.84
CA ALA A 421 -15.37 -11.18 14.32
C ALA A 421 -14.44 -12.12 15.07
N GLU A 422 -14.97 -13.30 15.44
CA GLU A 422 -14.19 -14.45 15.88
C GLU A 422 -14.27 -15.53 14.80
N PHE A 423 -13.14 -16.07 14.39
CA PHE A 423 -13.06 -16.95 13.24
C PHE A 423 -11.97 -18.03 13.41
N PRO A 424 -12.11 -19.20 12.76
CA PRO A 424 -11.11 -20.25 12.82
C PRO A 424 -9.74 -19.78 12.33
N ASN A 425 -8.67 -20.24 12.96
CA ASN A 425 -7.30 -20.05 12.47
C ASN A 425 -7.19 -20.50 10.99
N ASN A 426 -6.39 -19.81 10.20
CA ASN A 426 -6.29 -19.97 8.75
C ASN A 426 -7.54 -19.55 7.93
N THR A 427 -8.47 -18.80 8.49
CA THR A 427 -9.54 -18.17 7.70
C THR A 427 -8.92 -17.09 6.81
N CYS A 428 -9.14 -17.16 5.49
CA CYS A 428 -8.72 -16.11 4.57
C CYS A 428 -9.64 -14.89 4.66
N GLY A 429 -9.08 -13.70 4.43
CA GLY A 429 -9.83 -12.44 4.56
C GLY A 429 -11.00 -12.28 3.59
N MET A 430 -10.98 -12.99 2.45
CA MET A 430 -12.11 -13.03 1.51
C MET A 430 -13.41 -13.52 2.18
N ARG A 431 -13.32 -14.41 3.18
CA ARG A 431 -14.50 -14.88 3.94
C ARG A 431 -15.02 -13.84 4.94
N LEU A 432 -14.20 -12.83 5.28
CA LEU A 432 -14.52 -11.81 6.27
C LEU A 432 -15.01 -10.51 5.63
N ASP A 433 -14.69 -10.24 4.37
CA ASP A 433 -14.99 -8.99 3.65
C ASP A 433 -16.48 -8.62 3.68
N ALA A 434 -17.36 -9.59 3.49
CA ALA A 434 -18.80 -9.38 3.50
C ALA A 434 -19.36 -8.84 4.83
N LEU A 435 -18.68 -9.10 5.97
CA LEU A 435 -19.11 -8.58 7.28
C LEU A 435 -19.09 -7.05 7.30
N ALA A 436 -18.06 -6.44 6.71
CA ALA A 436 -17.95 -5.00 6.64
C ALA A 436 -18.87 -4.36 5.60
N ARG A 437 -19.23 -5.09 4.54
CA ARG A 437 -20.09 -4.56 3.47
C ARG A 437 -21.59 -4.73 3.75
N SER A 438 -21.96 -5.73 4.55
CA SER A 438 -23.35 -6.12 4.75
C SER A 438 -24.29 -4.95 5.13
N PRO A 439 -23.95 -4.05 6.07
CA PRO A 439 -24.85 -2.93 6.40
C PRO A 439 -25.08 -1.96 5.23
N LEU A 440 -24.06 -1.74 4.38
CA LEU A 440 -24.18 -0.91 3.18
C LEU A 440 -25.02 -1.61 2.10
N TRP A 441 -24.81 -2.90 1.86
CA TRP A 441 -25.56 -3.67 0.86
C TRP A 441 -27.05 -3.72 1.12
N GLN A 442 -27.47 -3.71 2.39
CA GLN A 442 -28.88 -3.67 2.77
C GLN A 442 -29.59 -2.39 2.29
N GLU A 443 -28.83 -1.33 1.99
CA GLU A 443 -29.32 -0.07 1.45
C GLU A 443 -28.86 0.21 0.00
N GLY A 444 -28.38 -0.82 -0.70
CA GLY A 444 -27.96 -0.70 -2.10
C GLY A 444 -26.67 0.12 -2.27
N LYS A 445 -25.87 0.25 -1.21
CA LYS A 445 -24.60 1.00 -1.18
C LYS A 445 -23.42 0.01 -1.13
N ASP A 446 -22.24 0.42 -1.65
CA ASP A 446 -21.00 -0.35 -1.57
C ASP A 446 -19.79 0.59 -1.74
N PHE A 447 -18.59 0.05 -1.53
CA PHE A 447 -17.31 0.71 -1.82
C PHE A 447 -16.44 -0.14 -2.74
N LYS A 448 -15.59 0.50 -3.54
CA LYS A 448 -14.84 -0.14 -4.65
C LYS A 448 -13.41 -0.52 -4.30
N HIS A 449 -12.99 -0.44 -3.04
CA HIS A 449 -11.66 -0.84 -2.58
C HIS A 449 -11.71 -2.08 -1.68
N GLY A 450 -10.57 -2.63 -1.30
CA GLY A 450 -10.49 -3.70 -0.30
C GLY A 450 -10.94 -3.21 1.07
N THR A 451 -11.44 -4.11 1.89
CA THR A 451 -11.84 -3.79 3.27
C THR A 451 -10.65 -3.73 4.23
N GLY A 452 -9.50 -4.32 3.83
CA GLY A 452 -8.30 -4.29 4.63
C GLY A 452 -7.11 -4.97 3.95
N HIS A 453 -5.92 -4.63 4.42
CA HIS A 453 -4.64 -5.12 3.95
C HIS A 453 -3.68 -5.38 5.11
N GLY A 454 -2.67 -6.22 4.89
CA GLY A 454 -1.57 -6.38 5.84
C GLY A 454 -0.71 -5.12 5.91
N VAL A 455 -0.01 -4.95 7.03
CA VAL A 455 0.88 -3.80 7.29
C VAL A 455 2.23 -4.29 7.79
N GLY A 456 3.29 -3.71 7.26
CA GLY A 456 4.67 -3.98 7.69
C GLY A 456 5.00 -3.38 9.05
N CYS A 457 6.08 -3.83 9.66
CA CYS A 457 6.65 -3.22 10.86
C CYS A 457 7.89 -2.43 10.46
N PHE A 458 7.82 -1.12 10.38
CA PHE A 458 8.81 -0.26 9.73
C PHE A 458 9.05 -0.77 8.29
N GLY A 459 7.98 -0.86 7.54
CA GLY A 459 7.91 -1.47 6.22
C GLY A 459 6.80 -0.85 5.37
N ASN A 460 6.37 -1.56 4.33
CA ASN A 460 5.28 -1.08 3.50
C ASN A 460 3.97 -0.97 4.29
N VAL A 461 3.24 0.12 4.11
CA VAL A 461 1.90 0.26 4.66
C VAL A 461 0.97 -0.81 4.07
N HIS A 462 1.09 -1.08 2.77
CA HIS A 462 0.42 -2.21 2.12
C HIS A 462 1.38 -3.40 2.02
N GLU A 463 1.30 -4.32 2.97
CA GLU A 463 2.18 -5.51 3.03
C GLU A 463 1.36 -6.80 3.04
N GLY A 464 1.58 -7.66 2.03
CA GLY A 464 0.98 -8.99 1.99
C GLY A 464 1.60 -9.98 3.01
N PRO A 465 1.12 -11.24 3.04
CA PRO A 465 0.16 -11.86 2.11
C PRO A 465 -1.32 -11.73 2.53
N ASN A 466 -1.62 -11.33 3.77
CA ASN A 466 -2.99 -11.22 4.26
C ASN A 466 -3.71 -9.98 3.69
N ARG A 467 -4.97 -10.18 3.31
CA ARG A 467 -5.83 -9.13 2.76
C ARG A 467 -7.30 -9.46 3.03
N ILE A 468 -8.11 -8.45 3.35
CA ILE A 468 -9.57 -8.56 3.46
C ILE A 468 -10.19 -7.88 2.24
N SER A 469 -10.67 -8.66 1.29
CA SER A 469 -11.30 -8.14 0.07
C SER A 469 -12.09 -9.26 -0.63
N SER A 470 -13.02 -8.90 -1.51
CA SER A 470 -13.83 -9.84 -2.30
C SER A 470 -13.02 -10.72 -3.26
N GLY A 471 -11.77 -10.36 -3.54
CA GLY A 471 -10.82 -11.12 -4.36
C GLY A 471 -9.41 -10.99 -3.83
N GLY A 472 -8.49 -11.78 -4.36
CA GLY A 472 -7.06 -11.68 -4.03
C GLY A 472 -6.55 -12.84 -3.18
N SER A 473 -5.86 -12.56 -2.08
CA SER A 473 -5.13 -13.57 -1.30
C SER A 473 -6.04 -14.62 -0.66
N THR A 474 -5.70 -15.89 -0.87
CA THR A 474 -6.25 -17.02 -0.16
C THR A 474 -5.48 -17.36 1.12
N TYR A 475 -4.45 -16.58 1.44
CA TYR A 475 -3.65 -16.79 2.65
C TYR A 475 -4.50 -16.56 3.91
N GLY A 476 -4.50 -17.53 4.81
CA GLY A 476 -5.29 -17.49 6.05
C GLY A 476 -4.60 -16.69 7.16
N PHE A 477 -5.39 -16.01 7.96
CA PHE A 477 -4.89 -15.31 9.14
C PHE A 477 -4.28 -16.27 10.16
N LYS A 478 -3.17 -15.85 10.75
CA LYS A 478 -2.49 -16.49 11.88
C LYS A 478 -2.29 -15.48 13.02
N PRO A 479 -1.96 -15.92 14.24
CA PRO A 479 -1.67 -15.00 15.34
C PRO A 479 -0.58 -13.98 14.99
N ASN A 480 -0.70 -12.77 15.54
CA ASN A 480 0.23 -11.64 15.37
C ASN A 480 0.31 -11.06 13.94
N MET A 481 -0.59 -11.43 13.04
CA MET A 481 -0.73 -10.73 11.77
C MET A 481 -1.45 -9.41 11.98
N ILE A 482 -0.98 -8.37 11.31
CA ILE A 482 -1.58 -7.04 11.33
C ILE A 482 -2.39 -6.83 10.05
N THR A 483 -3.56 -6.20 10.20
CA THR A 483 -4.41 -5.84 9.06
C THR A 483 -5.16 -4.55 9.34
N SER A 484 -5.47 -3.78 8.28
CA SER A 484 -6.45 -2.70 8.37
C SER A 484 -7.89 -3.26 8.37
N ILE A 485 -8.81 -2.49 8.95
CA ILE A 485 -10.27 -2.63 8.80
C ILE A 485 -10.77 -1.26 8.40
N GLU A 486 -11.06 -1.04 7.11
CA GLU A 486 -11.26 0.29 6.51
C GLU A 486 -12.49 0.39 5.58
N PRO A 487 -13.68 -0.08 5.96
CA PRO A 487 -14.87 0.13 5.13
C PRO A 487 -15.12 1.62 4.89
N GLY A 488 -15.75 1.94 3.75
CA GLY A 488 -16.05 3.31 3.39
C GLY A 488 -17.33 3.45 2.58
N TYR A 489 -17.73 4.69 2.31
CA TYR A 489 -18.77 5.06 1.37
C TYR A 489 -18.43 6.40 0.72
N TYR A 490 -18.55 6.49 -0.59
CA TYR A 490 -18.11 7.64 -1.36
C TYR A 490 -19.23 8.13 -2.29
N LYS A 491 -19.81 9.28 -1.94
CA LYS A 491 -20.87 9.93 -2.70
C LYS A 491 -20.26 10.98 -3.61
N GLU A 492 -20.20 10.66 -4.90
CA GLU A 492 -19.61 11.54 -5.91
C GLU A 492 -20.20 12.95 -5.84
N ASN A 493 -19.36 13.97 -5.98
CA ASN A 493 -19.68 15.40 -5.87
C ASN A 493 -20.31 15.83 -4.52
N ALA A 494 -20.17 15.03 -3.45
CA ALA A 494 -20.73 15.35 -2.15
C ALA A 494 -19.74 15.13 -0.99
N TYR A 495 -19.42 13.88 -0.64
CA TYR A 495 -18.52 13.55 0.48
C TYR A 495 -18.01 12.11 0.39
N GLY A 496 -16.93 11.85 1.14
CA GLY A 496 -16.45 10.50 1.43
C GLY A 496 -16.47 10.20 2.92
N ILE A 497 -16.69 8.93 3.24
CA ILE A 497 -16.64 8.38 4.59
C ILE A 497 -15.73 7.15 4.55
N ARG A 498 -14.72 7.10 5.43
CA ARG A 498 -13.93 5.90 5.75
C ARG A 498 -13.67 5.88 7.25
N ILE A 499 -13.79 4.72 7.85
CA ILE A 499 -13.45 4.49 9.26
C ILE A 499 -12.45 3.35 9.28
N GLU A 500 -11.24 3.65 9.74
CA GLU A 500 -10.17 2.69 9.72
C GLU A 500 -9.47 2.56 11.05
N ASN A 501 -9.22 1.33 11.44
CA ASN A 501 -8.26 0.95 12.47
C ASN A 501 -7.32 -0.12 11.94
N LEU A 502 -6.05 -0.07 12.33
CA LEU A 502 -5.21 -1.25 12.32
C LEU A 502 -5.52 -2.13 13.52
N VAL A 503 -5.54 -3.42 13.26
CA VAL A 503 -5.75 -4.46 14.25
C VAL A 503 -4.70 -5.55 14.11
N TYR A 504 -4.45 -6.32 15.16
CA TYR A 504 -3.70 -7.56 15.06
C TYR A 504 -4.54 -8.76 15.47
N THR A 505 -4.26 -9.90 14.89
CA THR A 505 -4.93 -11.16 15.22
C THR A 505 -4.31 -11.78 16.47
N LYS A 506 -5.15 -12.27 17.36
CA LYS A 506 -4.74 -13.09 18.51
C LYS A 506 -5.71 -14.24 18.75
N GLU A 507 -5.26 -15.27 19.42
CA GLU A 507 -6.16 -16.36 19.84
C GLU A 507 -7.22 -15.83 20.81
N THR A 508 -8.46 -16.33 20.67
CA THR A 508 -9.57 -16.00 21.59
C THR A 508 -9.31 -16.50 23.01
N SER A 509 -8.71 -17.68 23.12
CA SER A 509 -8.12 -18.27 24.33
C SER A 509 -6.98 -19.21 23.91
N PRO A 510 -6.04 -19.55 24.80
CA PRO A 510 -4.92 -20.43 24.45
C PRO A 510 -5.39 -21.75 23.83
N ASN A 511 -4.84 -22.08 22.66
CA ASN A 511 -5.15 -23.30 21.86
C ASN A 511 -6.63 -23.45 21.48
N SER A 512 -7.39 -22.36 21.39
CA SER A 512 -8.81 -22.43 20.99
C SER A 512 -9.01 -22.83 19.53
N GLY A 513 -8.00 -22.61 18.68
CA GLY A 513 -8.12 -22.74 17.23
C GLY A 513 -8.92 -21.60 16.57
N PHE A 514 -9.33 -20.58 17.37
CA PHE A 514 -10.06 -19.39 16.90
C PHE A 514 -9.23 -18.13 17.14
N LEU A 515 -9.32 -17.19 16.20
CA LEU A 515 -8.72 -15.89 16.23
C LEU A 515 -9.78 -14.80 16.43
N LYS A 516 -9.34 -13.66 16.96
CA LYS A 516 -10.08 -12.40 16.99
C LYS A 516 -9.15 -11.24 16.68
N PHE A 517 -9.72 -10.11 16.34
CA PHE A 517 -9.01 -8.87 16.15
C PHE A 517 -8.87 -8.08 17.46
N GLU A 518 -7.68 -7.53 17.69
CA GLU A 518 -7.40 -6.59 18.79
C GLU A 518 -6.96 -5.26 18.20
N PRO A 519 -7.62 -4.12 18.55
CA PRO A 519 -7.27 -2.81 18.02
C PRO A 519 -5.88 -2.35 18.43
N LEU A 520 -5.09 -1.90 17.44
CA LEU A 520 -3.84 -1.15 17.60
C LEU A 520 -4.11 0.35 17.59
N THR A 521 -4.91 0.82 16.64
CA THR A 521 -5.26 2.24 16.49
C THR A 521 -6.02 2.76 17.71
N LEU A 522 -5.55 3.87 18.27
CA LEU A 522 -6.09 4.50 19.49
C LEU A 522 -6.52 5.95 19.20
N VAL A 523 -7.57 6.12 18.43
CA VAL A 523 -8.12 7.44 18.03
C VAL A 523 -9.64 7.41 18.19
N PRO A 524 -10.30 8.40 18.84
CA PRO A 524 -11.74 8.38 18.98
C PRO A 524 -12.46 8.49 17.62
N ILE A 525 -13.62 7.86 17.53
CA ILE A 525 -14.54 7.95 16.39
C ILE A 525 -15.53 9.10 16.69
N ASP A 526 -15.79 9.96 15.69
CA ASP A 526 -16.59 11.17 15.89
C ASP A 526 -18.08 10.85 16.17
N LYS A 527 -18.48 11.03 17.42
CA LYS A 527 -19.86 10.74 17.88
C LYS A 527 -20.92 11.66 17.26
N LYS A 528 -20.55 12.82 16.72
CA LYS A 528 -21.49 13.72 16.04
C LYS A 528 -22.08 13.11 14.76
N LEU A 529 -21.37 12.12 14.21
CA LEU A 529 -21.75 11.40 12.98
C LEU A 529 -22.49 10.09 13.25
N ILE A 530 -22.85 9.80 14.50
CA ILE A 530 -23.46 8.52 14.87
C ILE A 530 -24.94 8.69 15.17
N ASP A 531 -25.77 7.99 14.42
CA ASP A 531 -27.17 7.75 14.78
C ASP A 531 -27.24 6.58 15.77
N VAL A 532 -27.38 6.89 17.04
CA VAL A 532 -27.42 5.89 18.12
C VAL A 532 -28.61 4.93 18.03
N TYR A 533 -29.68 5.33 17.33
CA TYR A 533 -30.87 4.49 17.15
C TYR A 533 -30.67 3.41 16.08
N LEU A 534 -29.73 3.60 15.17
CA LEU A 534 -29.34 2.59 14.17
C LEU A 534 -28.38 1.55 14.74
N LEU A 535 -27.70 1.85 15.87
CA LEU A 535 -26.76 0.91 16.48
C LEU A 535 -27.49 -0.08 17.38
N GLU A 536 -27.18 -1.36 17.23
CA GLU A 536 -27.58 -2.40 18.16
C GLU A 536 -26.83 -2.25 19.51
N LYS A 537 -27.38 -2.87 20.57
CA LYS A 537 -26.74 -2.83 21.89
C LYS A 537 -25.28 -3.29 21.84
N GLY A 538 -25.00 -4.43 21.18
CA GLY A 538 -23.65 -4.99 21.09
C GLY A 538 -22.68 -4.15 20.25
N GLU A 539 -23.18 -3.30 19.34
CA GLU A 539 -22.37 -2.34 18.58
C GLU A 539 -22.02 -1.12 19.45
N ARG A 540 -22.99 -0.59 20.22
CA ARG A 540 -22.75 0.48 21.20
C ARG A 540 -21.78 0.04 22.29
N ASP A 541 -21.97 -1.16 22.84
CA ASP A 541 -21.07 -1.72 23.86
C ASP A 541 -19.63 -1.79 23.33
N TRP A 542 -19.42 -2.31 22.11
CA TRP A 542 -18.09 -2.36 21.48
C TRP A 542 -17.46 -0.97 21.33
N LEU A 543 -18.22 0.01 20.84
CA LEU A 543 -17.71 1.36 20.63
C LEU A 543 -17.37 2.04 21.98
N ASN A 544 -18.20 1.85 23.00
CA ASN A 544 -17.92 2.37 24.34
C ASN A 544 -16.66 1.74 24.94
N ASP A 545 -16.46 0.43 24.78
CA ASP A 545 -15.25 -0.28 25.23
C ASP A 545 -14.01 0.19 24.46
N TYR A 546 -14.13 0.40 23.13
CA TYR A 546 -13.06 0.96 22.31
C TYR A 546 -12.68 2.38 22.78
N HIS A 547 -13.64 3.27 22.95
CA HIS A 547 -13.41 4.63 23.43
C HIS A 547 -12.82 4.65 24.84
N LYS A 548 -13.29 3.77 25.73
CA LYS A 548 -12.72 3.59 27.07
C LYS A 548 -11.24 3.22 26.99
N LYS A 549 -10.89 2.25 26.13
CA LYS A 549 -9.50 1.85 25.88
C LYS A 549 -8.64 3.01 25.38
N VAL A 550 -9.15 3.80 24.43
CA VAL A 550 -8.45 5.00 23.92
C VAL A 550 -8.16 5.98 25.07
N TYR A 551 -9.16 6.29 25.89
CA TYR A 551 -9.00 7.21 27.00
C TYR A 551 -8.01 6.69 28.04
N GLU A 552 -8.15 5.43 28.48
CA GLU A 552 -7.28 4.81 29.49
C GLU A 552 -5.81 4.78 29.08
N ARG A 553 -5.54 4.55 27.79
CA ARG A 553 -4.16 4.45 27.26
C ARG A 553 -3.52 5.83 27.06
N LEU A 554 -4.25 6.85 26.62
CA LEU A 554 -3.67 8.10 26.11
C LEU A 554 -3.95 9.34 26.98
N ALA A 555 -4.91 9.30 27.91
CA ALA A 555 -5.28 10.48 28.71
C ALA A 555 -4.14 11.03 29.61
N ALA A 556 -3.16 10.20 29.96
CA ALA A 556 -1.99 10.63 30.73
C ALA A 556 -0.87 11.25 29.86
N CYS A 557 -0.99 11.13 28.53
CA CYS A 557 0.05 11.54 27.57
C CYS A 557 -0.24 12.88 26.88
N VAL A 558 -1.34 13.53 27.23
CA VAL A 558 -1.83 14.80 26.66
C VAL A 558 -2.02 15.85 27.74
N ASN A 559 -2.11 17.13 27.38
CA ASN A 559 -2.32 18.20 28.35
C ASN A 559 -3.76 18.21 28.91
N ASP A 560 -4.02 19.03 29.95
CA ASP A 560 -5.31 19.02 30.66
C ASP A 560 -6.52 19.39 29.76
N ASP A 561 -6.35 20.31 28.83
CA ASP A 561 -7.42 20.72 27.90
C ASP A 561 -7.69 19.60 26.88
N GLU A 562 -6.66 19.02 26.30
CA GLU A 562 -6.74 17.86 25.41
C GLU A 562 -7.34 16.64 26.13
N LYS A 563 -6.96 16.42 27.38
CA LYS A 563 -7.50 15.35 28.23
C LYS A 563 -8.98 15.54 28.52
N LYS A 564 -9.41 16.76 28.81
CA LYS A 564 -10.83 17.08 29.00
C LYS A 564 -11.63 16.81 27.74
N TRP A 565 -11.14 17.28 26.59
CA TRP A 565 -11.73 17.01 25.29
C TRP A 565 -11.80 15.51 24.98
N LEU A 566 -10.70 14.78 25.23
CA LEU A 566 -10.63 13.33 25.01
C LEU A 566 -11.65 12.59 25.87
N LYS A 567 -11.83 13.01 27.14
CA LYS A 567 -12.85 12.46 28.04
C LYS A 567 -14.26 12.62 27.47
N GLU A 568 -14.58 13.80 26.93
CA GLU A 568 -15.89 14.09 26.31
C GLU A 568 -16.06 13.26 25.02
N SER A 569 -15.03 13.21 24.17
CA SER A 569 -15.04 12.45 22.92
C SER A 569 -15.20 10.94 23.15
N CYS A 570 -14.61 10.42 24.23
CA CYS A 570 -14.66 8.99 24.60
C CYS A 570 -15.78 8.67 25.62
N SER A 571 -16.65 9.62 25.98
CA SER A 571 -17.77 9.31 26.89
C SER A 571 -18.74 8.33 26.22
N PRO A 572 -19.39 7.43 26.98
CA PRO A 572 -20.35 6.47 26.45
C PRO A 572 -21.48 7.13 25.65
N LEU A 573 -21.99 6.39 24.66
CA LEU A 573 -23.20 6.73 23.89
C LEU A 573 -24.46 6.40 24.68
#